data_e2a9d7d32220f5f8361658714d7134ce
#
_entry.id   e2a9d7d32220f5f8361658714d7134ce
#
_cell.length_a   1.000
_cell.length_b   1.000
_cell.length_c   1.000
_cell.angle_alpha   90.00
_cell.angle_beta   90.00
_cell.angle_gamma   90.00
#
_symmetry.space_group_name_H-M   'P 1'
#
loop_
_entity.id
_entity.type
_entity.pdbx_description
1 polymer ?
#
loop_
_entity_poly.entity_id
_entity_poly.type
_entity_poly.pdbx_seq_one_letter_code
_entity_poly.pdbx_strand_id
1 'polypeptide(L)'
;MYAYDPGNPREFIDGQVYAVGFTWDKDNDPAFPPDSNGAVSVLVFDSFKGKPTWASVGPFLSQYAKLYPFMDSLFPPGLGDPQVYQKNIRAFESVLGLPIEDPRYMPVTRDMSRDKRKVLLAWIKAGAPG
;
A
#
# COMPACT_ATOMS: atom_id res chain seq x y z
N MET A 1 10.47 17.09 -9.24
CA MET A 1 9.59 16.20 -10.02
C MET A 1 8.32 15.99 -9.22
N TYR A 2 7.16 16.10 -9.84
CA TYR A 2 5.85 15.81 -9.22
C TYR A 2 5.22 14.64 -9.96
N ALA A 3 4.74 13.65 -9.22
CA ALA A 3 4.00 12.53 -9.76
C ALA A 3 2.53 12.66 -9.35
N TYR A 4 1.64 12.45 -10.28
CA TYR A 4 0.20 12.54 -10.09
C TYR A 4 -0.45 11.18 -10.34
N ASP A 5 -1.54 10.92 -9.62
CA ASP A 5 -2.41 9.78 -9.90
C ASP A 5 -2.85 9.83 -11.37
N PRO A 6 -2.55 8.80 -12.18
CA PRO A 6 -2.89 8.77 -13.60
C PRO A 6 -4.39 8.58 -13.87
N GLY A 7 -5.19 8.32 -12.85
CA GLY A 7 -6.63 8.09 -12.98
C GLY A 7 -7.01 6.77 -13.66
N ASN A 8 -6.08 5.85 -13.83
CA ASN A 8 -6.29 4.53 -14.42
C ASN A 8 -5.99 3.44 -13.39
N PRO A 9 -6.84 3.24 -12.36
CA PRO A 9 -6.60 2.24 -11.33
C PRO A 9 -6.54 0.85 -11.95
N ARG A 10 -5.52 0.09 -11.57
CA ARG A 10 -5.45 -1.34 -11.86
C ARG A 10 -6.10 -2.05 -10.68
N GLU A 11 -7.19 -2.76 -10.91
CA GLU A 11 -8.05 -3.38 -9.88
C GLU A 11 -7.32 -4.12 -8.75
N PHE A 12 -6.10 -4.63 -9.00
CA PHE A 12 -5.33 -5.42 -8.04
C PHE A 12 -4.10 -4.70 -7.49
N ILE A 13 -3.78 -3.51 -7.96
CA ILE A 13 -2.54 -2.81 -7.61
C ILE A 13 -2.90 -1.43 -7.08
N ASP A 14 -2.38 -1.11 -5.91
CA ASP A 14 -2.58 0.19 -5.29
C ASP A 14 -1.64 1.23 -5.91
N GLY A 15 -1.90 1.60 -7.16
CA GLY A 15 -1.12 2.57 -7.91
C GLY A 15 -0.29 1.99 -9.04
N GLN A 16 0.63 2.78 -9.54
CA GLN A 16 1.46 2.45 -10.70
C GLN A 16 2.92 2.77 -10.45
N VAL A 17 3.81 1.87 -10.86
CA VAL A 17 5.26 2.09 -10.82
C VAL A 17 5.70 2.70 -12.13
N TYR A 18 6.43 3.80 -12.05
CA TYR A 18 7.12 4.44 -13.16
C TYR A 18 8.62 4.29 -12.96
N ALA A 19 9.34 3.99 -14.02
CA ALA A 19 10.78 4.10 -14.05
C ALA A 19 11.18 5.34 -14.85
N VAL A 20 11.96 6.22 -14.23
CA VAL A 20 12.52 7.40 -14.88
C VAL A 20 14.00 7.14 -15.07
N GLY A 21 14.38 6.82 -16.29
CA GLY A 21 15.79 6.67 -16.67
C GLY A 21 16.47 8.01 -16.82
N PHE A 22 17.78 8.04 -16.57
CA PHE A 22 18.64 9.18 -16.88
C PHE A 22 19.94 8.69 -17.52
N THR A 23 20.44 9.48 -18.45
CA THR A 23 21.69 9.21 -19.13
C THR A 23 22.54 10.48 -19.10
N TRP A 24 23.87 10.29 -19.10
CA TRP A 24 24.84 11.36 -19.21
C TRP A 24 25.17 11.69 -20.66
N ASP A 25 24.69 10.89 -21.60
CA ASP A 25 24.97 11.07 -23.01
C ASP A 25 24.13 12.20 -23.62
N LYS A 26 24.78 13.03 -24.42
CA LYS A 26 24.16 14.18 -25.09
C LYS A 26 23.28 13.79 -26.27
N ASP A 27 23.40 12.57 -26.76
CA ASP A 27 22.77 12.11 -28.00
C ASP A 27 21.35 11.57 -27.78
N ASN A 28 20.72 11.90 -26.65
CA ASN A 28 19.29 11.75 -26.39
C ASN A 28 18.64 10.59 -27.17
N ASP A 29 19.12 9.39 -27.02
CA ASP A 29 18.38 8.24 -27.52
C ASP A 29 17.17 8.00 -26.58
N PRO A 30 15.92 8.20 -27.05
CA PRO A 30 14.74 7.94 -26.27
C PRO A 30 14.50 6.45 -26.03
N ALA A 31 15.22 5.58 -26.69
CA ALA A 31 15.23 4.16 -26.42
C ALA A 31 15.93 3.96 -25.08
N PHE A 32 15.15 3.74 -24.03
CA PHE A 32 15.61 3.40 -22.69
C PHE A 32 16.41 2.08 -22.75
N PRO A 33 17.73 2.12 -22.87
CA PRO A 33 18.50 0.90 -22.81
C PRO A 33 18.55 0.47 -21.34
N PRO A 34 18.20 -0.77 -21.03
CA PRO A 34 18.20 -1.28 -19.67
C PRO A 34 19.57 -1.23 -18.98
N ASP A 35 20.62 -1.00 -19.72
CA ASP A 35 22.02 -1.03 -19.27
C ASP A 35 22.61 0.34 -18.96
N SER A 36 21.84 1.40 -19.08
CA SER A 36 22.37 2.75 -18.95
C SER A 36 22.20 3.34 -17.56
N ASN A 37 23.20 3.90 -17.09
CA ASN A 37 23.50 4.94 -16.10
C ASN A 37 22.61 5.07 -14.84
N GLY A 38 21.40 4.57 -14.82
CA GLY A 38 20.55 4.57 -13.64
C GLY A 38 19.08 4.88 -13.91
N ALA A 39 18.25 4.46 -13.00
CA ALA A 39 16.83 4.78 -13.01
C ALA A 39 16.31 5.05 -11.61
N VAL A 40 15.32 5.94 -11.49
CA VAL A 40 14.55 6.15 -10.28
C VAL A 40 13.19 5.52 -10.47
N SER A 41 12.84 4.59 -9.61
CA SER A 41 11.49 4.02 -9.58
C SER A 41 10.59 4.86 -8.68
N VAL A 42 9.44 5.26 -9.20
CA VAL A 42 8.44 6.05 -8.48
C VAL A 42 7.14 5.27 -8.45
N LEU A 43 6.65 4.94 -7.25
CA LEU A 43 5.32 4.40 -7.05
C LEU A 43 4.33 5.55 -6.85
N VAL A 44 3.37 5.67 -7.75
CA VAL A 44 2.26 6.63 -7.65
C VAL A 44 1.02 5.85 -7.24
N PHE A 45 0.52 6.11 -6.05
CA PHE A 45 -0.67 5.45 -5.54
C PHE A 45 -1.95 6.04 -6.14
N ASP A 46 -2.94 5.18 -6.33
CA ASP A 46 -4.30 5.60 -6.68
C ASP A 46 -4.95 6.34 -5.50
N SER A 47 -5.80 7.30 -5.81
CA SER A 47 -6.59 7.98 -4.79
C SER A 47 -7.64 7.04 -4.19
N PHE A 48 -7.79 7.06 -2.87
CA PHE A 48 -8.77 6.25 -2.17
C PHE A 48 -9.73 7.12 -1.36
N LYS A 49 -11.01 7.07 -1.71
CA LYS A 49 -12.08 7.87 -1.09
C LYS A 49 -13.06 7.02 -0.26
N GLY A 50 -12.61 5.86 0.23
CA GLY A 50 -13.42 4.96 1.06
C GLY A 50 -13.78 5.58 2.41
N LYS A 51 -14.90 5.14 2.98
CA LYS A 51 -15.28 5.46 4.37
C LYS A 51 -14.64 4.42 5.33
N PRO A 52 -14.50 4.73 6.64
CA PRO A 52 -13.96 3.77 7.61
C PRO A 52 -15.03 2.71 7.99
N THR A 53 -15.35 1.86 7.04
CA THR A 53 -16.33 0.75 7.16
C THR A 53 -15.73 -0.52 6.59
N TRP A 54 -16.22 -1.68 7.04
CA TRP A 54 -15.80 -2.97 6.51
C TRP A 54 -15.99 -3.07 4.99
N ALA A 55 -17.10 -2.55 4.47
CA ALA A 55 -17.36 -2.52 3.03
C ALA A 55 -16.24 -1.82 2.23
N SER A 56 -15.58 -0.81 2.81
CA SER A 56 -14.47 -0.11 2.17
C SER A 56 -13.12 -0.76 2.41
N VAL A 57 -12.86 -1.28 3.63
CA VAL A 57 -11.53 -1.80 3.97
C VAL A 57 -11.38 -3.29 3.67
N GLY A 58 -12.45 -4.08 3.78
CA GLY A 58 -12.44 -5.53 3.58
C GLY A 58 -11.87 -5.98 2.23
N PRO A 59 -12.25 -5.36 1.09
CA PRO A 59 -11.72 -5.74 -0.22
C PRO A 59 -10.20 -5.66 -0.31
N PHE A 60 -9.59 -4.56 0.12
CA PHE A 60 -8.13 -4.47 0.05
C PHE A 60 -7.43 -5.28 1.14
N LEU A 61 -8.02 -5.46 2.33
CA LEU A 61 -7.47 -6.35 3.34
C LEU A 61 -7.46 -7.82 2.89
N SER A 62 -8.52 -8.27 2.21
CA SER A 62 -8.57 -9.60 1.58
C SER A 62 -7.51 -9.76 0.49
N GLN A 63 -7.17 -8.68 -0.21
CA GLN A 63 -6.06 -8.68 -1.15
C GLN A 63 -4.71 -8.81 -0.44
N TYR A 64 -4.49 -8.06 0.64
CA TYR A 64 -3.28 -8.17 1.46
C TYR A 64 -3.12 -9.55 2.09
N ALA A 65 -4.21 -10.20 2.53
CA ALA A 65 -4.19 -11.57 2.98
C ALA A 65 -3.59 -12.53 1.95
N LYS A 66 -3.96 -12.37 0.68
CA LYS A 66 -3.42 -13.16 -0.43
C LYS A 66 -1.98 -12.84 -0.78
N LEU A 67 -1.59 -11.56 -0.70
CA LEU A 67 -0.23 -11.09 -1.00
C LEU A 67 0.77 -11.49 0.09
N TYR A 68 0.32 -11.58 1.33
CA TYR A 68 1.16 -11.86 2.50
C TYR A 68 0.65 -13.08 3.28
N PRO A 69 0.70 -14.29 2.70
CA PRO A 69 0.12 -15.50 3.31
C PRO A 69 0.76 -15.84 4.66
N PHE A 70 2.03 -15.52 4.86
CA PHE A 70 2.67 -15.69 6.16
C PHE A 70 2.02 -14.81 7.23
N MET A 71 1.82 -13.52 6.94
CA MET A 71 1.16 -12.60 7.86
C MET A 71 -0.29 -13.00 8.11
N ASP A 72 -0.99 -13.44 7.06
CA ASP A 72 -2.35 -13.94 7.16
C ASP A 72 -2.46 -15.12 8.13
N SER A 73 -1.52 -16.04 8.07
CA SER A 73 -1.47 -17.24 8.94
C SER A 73 -1.21 -16.92 10.42
N LEU A 74 -0.62 -15.78 10.74
CA LEU A 74 -0.38 -15.35 12.13
C LEU A 74 -1.66 -14.87 12.83
N PHE A 75 -2.71 -14.58 12.09
CA PHE A 75 -3.96 -14.01 12.59
C PHE A 75 -5.18 -14.85 12.17
N PRO A 76 -5.37 -16.08 12.68
CA PRO A 76 -6.55 -16.87 12.34
C PRO A 76 -7.87 -16.13 12.68
N PRO A 77 -8.89 -16.18 11.80
CA PRO A 77 -9.01 -16.95 10.56
C PRO A 77 -8.35 -16.30 9.33
N GLY A 78 -7.76 -15.13 9.44
CA GLY A 78 -7.01 -14.45 8.40
C GLY A 78 -7.27 -12.95 8.34
N LEU A 79 -6.37 -12.19 7.72
CA LEU A 79 -6.45 -10.72 7.61
C LEU A 79 -7.69 -10.22 6.83
N GLY A 80 -8.37 -11.11 6.12
CA GLY A 80 -9.63 -10.82 5.45
C GLY A 80 -10.86 -10.90 6.36
N ASP A 81 -10.70 -11.15 7.66
CA ASP A 81 -11.79 -11.22 8.64
C ASP A 81 -11.77 -10.03 9.61
N PRO A 82 -12.86 -9.28 9.77
CA PRO A 82 -12.90 -8.12 10.68
C PRO A 82 -12.67 -8.48 12.15
N GLN A 83 -12.99 -9.70 12.57
CA GLN A 83 -12.78 -10.14 13.95
C GLN A 83 -11.31 -10.17 14.35
N VAL A 84 -10.41 -10.39 13.39
CA VAL A 84 -8.96 -10.35 13.62
C VAL A 84 -8.55 -8.97 14.13
N TYR A 85 -9.07 -7.92 13.50
CA TYR A 85 -8.76 -6.53 13.90
C TYR A 85 -9.43 -6.18 15.22
N GLN A 86 -10.66 -6.61 15.45
CA GLN A 86 -11.36 -6.40 16.73
C GLN A 86 -10.60 -6.98 17.92
N LYS A 87 -10.06 -8.19 17.75
CA LYS A 87 -9.27 -8.86 18.80
C LYS A 87 -7.88 -8.27 19.01
N ASN A 88 -7.33 -7.59 18.01
CA ASN A 88 -5.94 -7.13 17.99
C ASN A 88 -5.80 -5.61 17.73
N ILE A 89 -6.80 -4.82 18.11
CA ILE A 89 -6.86 -3.36 17.83
C ILE A 89 -5.54 -2.66 18.17
N ARG A 90 -5.03 -2.84 19.40
CA ARG A 90 -3.79 -2.16 19.86
C ARG A 90 -2.57 -2.56 19.04
N ALA A 91 -2.47 -3.83 18.66
CA ALA A 91 -1.35 -4.31 17.86
C ALA A 91 -1.35 -3.66 16.47
N PHE A 92 -2.50 -3.66 15.80
CA PHE A 92 -2.63 -3.03 14.47
C PHE A 92 -2.46 -1.52 14.53
N GLU A 93 -3.03 -0.83 15.52
CA GLU A 93 -2.81 0.62 15.70
C GLU A 93 -1.34 0.95 15.89
N SER A 94 -0.62 0.14 16.68
CA SER A 94 0.79 0.40 16.98
C SER A 94 1.67 0.33 15.73
N VAL A 95 1.46 -0.65 14.85
CA VAL A 95 2.31 -0.85 13.66
C VAL A 95 1.87 -0.04 12.45
N LEU A 96 0.55 0.12 12.26
CA LEU A 96 -0.01 0.96 11.20
C LEU A 96 0.06 2.45 11.51
N GLY A 97 0.23 2.85 12.76
CA GLY A 97 0.38 4.24 13.18
C GLY A 97 1.80 4.79 13.07
N LEU A 98 2.79 3.94 12.85
CA LEU A 98 4.21 4.33 12.81
C LEU A 98 4.56 5.23 11.61
N PRO A 99 5.61 6.05 11.72
CA PRO A 99 6.19 6.74 10.59
C PRO A 99 6.69 5.76 9.53
N ILE A 100 6.71 6.15 8.27
CA ILE A 100 7.11 5.27 7.16
C ILE A 100 8.58 4.82 7.26
N GLU A 101 9.40 5.58 7.98
CA GLU A 101 10.82 5.31 8.21
C GLU A 101 11.04 4.28 9.33
N ASP A 102 10.04 4.02 10.17
CA ASP A 102 10.16 3.06 11.27
C ASP A 102 10.28 1.63 10.71
N PRO A 103 11.27 0.83 11.15
CA PRO A 103 11.46 -0.53 10.67
C PRO A 103 10.28 -1.47 10.99
N ARG A 104 9.47 -1.14 11.98
CA ARG A 104 8.26 -1.89 12.37
C ARG A 104 7.01 -1.46 11.59
N TYR A 105 7.14 -0.49 10.69
CA TYR A 105 6.02 -0.02 9.86
C TYR A 105 5.41 -1.16 9.05
N MET A 106 4.08 -1.22 9.04
CA MET A 106 3.32 -2.20 8.26
C MET A 106 2.42 -1.51 7.21
N PRO A 107 2.30 -2.09 6.01
CA PRO A 107 3.05 -3.23 5.47
C PRO A 107 4.56 -2.93 5.33
N VAL A 108 5.40 -3.96 5.55
CA VAL A 108 6.88 -3.81 5.45
C VAL A 108 7.32 -3.31 4.08
N THR A 109 6.61 -3.71 3.04
CA THR A 109 6.85 -3.30 1.63
C THR A 109 6.46 -1.85 1.35
N ARG A 110 5.75 -1.20 2.26
CA ARG A 110 5.26 0.19 2.14
C ARG A 110 4.38 0.41 0.90
N ASP A 111 3.68 -0.63 0.48
CA ASP A 111 2.84 -0.67 -0.72
C ASP A 111 1.38 -0.26 -0.49
N MET A 112 1.02 0.07 0.75
CA MET A 112 -0.31 0.63 1.07
C MET A 112 -0.30 2.15 0.94
N SER A 113 -1.22 2.70 0.15
CA SER A 113 -1.38 4.13 -0.01
C SER A 113 -1.70 4.82 1.33
N ARG A 114 -1.29 6.08 1.42
CA ARG A 114 -1.56 6.91 2.61
C ARG A 114 -3.06 7.03 2.90
N ASP A 115 -3.88 7.10 1.86
CA ASP A 115 -5.33 7.25 2.01
C ASP A 115 -5.99 5.96 2.48
N LYS A 116 -5.64 4.80 1.92
CA LYS A 116 -6.11 3.50 2.44
C LYS A 116 -5.72 3.30 3.89
N ARG A 117 -4.47 3.63 4.23
CA ARG A 117 -3.98 3.54 5.61
C ARG A 117 -4.75 4.44 6.57
N LYS A 118 -5.06 5.69 6.19
CA LYS A 118 -5.87 6.59 7.03
C LYS A 118 -7.26 6.02 7.29
N VAL A 119 -7.92 5.51 6.25
CA VAL A 119 -9.26 4.91 6.36
C VAL A 119 -9.21 3.65 7.22
N LEU A 120 -8.22 2.80 7.03
CA LEU A 120 -8.00 1.59 7.83
C LEU A 120 -7.80 1.92 9.31
N LEU A 121 -6.92 2.86 9.64
CA LEU A 121 -6.69 3.29 11.01
C LEU A 121 -7.94 3.90 11.66
N ALA A 122 -8.70 4.69 10.91
CA ALA A 122 -9.95 5.26 11.41
C ALA A 122 -10.98 4.16 11.70
N TRP A 123 -11.07 3.14 10.85
CA TRP A 123 -11.97 2.00 11.06
C TRP A 123 -11.53 1.14 12.27
N ILE A 124 -10.24 0.87 12.44
CA ILE A 124 -9.70 0.14 13.59
C ILE A 124 -9.97 0.91 14.88
N LYS A 125 -9.73 2.23 14.92
CA LYS A 125 -10.01 3.10 16.08
C LYS A 125 -11.48 3.16 16.44
N ALA A 126 -12.38 2.95 15.49
CA ALA A 126 -13.81 2.84 15.73
C ALA A 126 -14.24 1.45 16.26
N GLY A 127 -13.29 0.55 16.55
CA GLY A 127 -13.54 -0.80 17.05
C GLY A 127 -13.66 -1.86 15.96
N ALA A 128 -13.25 -1.54 14.74
CA ALA A 128 -13.27 -2.44 13.57
C ALA A 128 -14.64 -3.11 13.34
N PRO A 129 -15.75 -2.36 13.27
CA PRO A 129 -17.07 -2.93 13.11
C PRO A 129 -17.19 -3.72 11.78
N GLY A 130 -17.88 -4.90 11.85
CA GLY A 130 -18.16 -5.75 10.68
C GLY A 130 -19.23 -5.20 9.76
#